data_ff96c77a87f4ed7be4f4aa8c11a8bff5
#
_entry.id   ff96c77a87f4ed7be4f4aa8c11a8bff5
#
_cell.length_a   1.000
_cell.length_b   1.000
_cell.length_c   1.000
_cell.angle_alpha   90.00
_cell.angle_beta   90.00
_cell.angle_gamma   90.00
#
_symmetry.space_group_name_H-M   'P 1'
#
loop_
_entity.id
_entity.type
_entity.pdbx_description
1 polymer ?
#
loop_
_entity_poly.entity_id
_entity_poly.type
_entity_poly.pdbx_seq_one_letter_code
_entity_poly.pdbx_strand_id
1 'polypeptide(L)'
;GLEADVVTLALAYDIDALVERNLIPADWQTRFPHNSSPYTSTIVFLVRKGNPKGIKDWGDLARPGVAVITPNPKTSGGARWNYLAAWAWALKQPGGNEQKAKELVTAIFKHVPVLDSGARGSTTTFVERGIGDVLIAWENEAYLAVKELGPTKFDIITPSVSILAEPPVAVVDKFADKHGTRK
;
A
#
# COMPACT_ATOMS: atom_id res chain seq x y z
N GLY A 1 4.08 16.70 -18.24
CA GLY A 1 3.36 16.00 -17.20
C GLY A 1 1.91 16.47 -17.15
N LEU A 2 1.07 15.83 -16.29
CA LEU A 2 -0.30 16.27 -16.09
C LEU A 2 -0.31 17.61 -15.34
N GLU A 3 -1.04 18.60 -15.88
CA GLU A 3 -1.31 19.88 -15.22
C GLU A 3 -2.59 19.73 -14.38
N ALA A 4 -2.51 18.98 -13.28
CA ALA A 4 -3.65 18.74 -12.39
C ALA A 4 -3.74 19.83 -11.32
N ASP A 5 -4.94 20.30 -11.02
CA ASP A 5 -5.19 21.32 -10.00
C ASP A 5 -5.18 20.74 -8.59
N VAL A 6 -5.56 19.47 -8.45
CA VAL A 6 -5.57 18.72 -7.20
C VAL A 6 -4.91 17.36 -7.44
N VAL A 7 -4.11 16.92 -6.48
CA VAL A 7 -3.53 15.58 -6.48
C VAL A 7 -3.88 14.85 -5.18
N THR A 8 -4.14 13.56 -5.30
CA THR A 8 -4.16 12.65 -4.16
C THR A 8 -3.17 11.53 -4.43
N LEU A 9 -2.28 11.30 -3.49
CA LEU A 9 -1.20 10.32 -3.60
C LEU A 9 -1.22 9.37 -2.41
N ALA A 10 -0.47 8.28 -2.48
CA ALA A 10 -0.43 7.31 -1.41
C ALA A 10 0.40 7.77 -0.20
N LEU A 11 1.41 8.61 -0.41
CA LEU A 11 2.34 9.06 0.62
C LEU A 11 2.52 10.58 0.59
N ALA A 12 2.64 11.19 1.78
CA ALA A 12 3.05 12.58 1.93
C ALA A 12 4.40 12.87 1.27
N TYR A 13 5.35 11.94 1.34
CA TYR A 13 6.66 12.02 0.70
C TYR A 13 6.56 12.33 -0.81
N ASP A 14 5.56 11.78 -1.50
CA ASP A 14 5.38 12.05 -2.94
C ASP A 14 4.82 13.46 -3.19
N ILE A 15 4.06 14.04 -2.24
CA ILE A 15 3.65 15.44 -2.27
C ILE A 15 4.86 16.36 -2.01
N ASP A 16 5.71 16.00 -1.05
CA ASP A 16 6.91 16.78 -0.72
C ASP A 16 7.86 16.90 -1.93
N ALA A 17 7.93 15.87 -2.78
CA ALA A 17 8.66 15.93 -4.05
C ALA A 17 8.09 16.99 -5.03
N LEU A 18 6.82 17.36 -4.91
CA LEU A 18 6.22 18.46 -5.67
C LEU A 18 6.52 19.81 -5.02
N VAL A 19 6.65 19.87 -3.71
CA VAL A 19 7.13 21.06 -2.98
C VAL A 19 8.55 21.44 -3.43
N GLU A 20 9.45 20.47 -3.51
CA GLU A 20 10.82 20.67 -3.99
C GLU A 20 10.89 21.28 -5.41
N ARG A 21 9.85 21.07 -6.20
CA ARG A 21 9.71 21.61 -7.55
C ARG A 21 8.94 22.94 -7.63
N ASN A 22 8.61 23.54 -6.48
CA ASN A 22 7.81 24.76 -6.38
C ASN A 22 6.42 24.67 -7.07
N LEU A 23 5.80 23.50 -7.04
CA LEU A 23 4.45 23.27 -7.57
C LEU A 23 3.38 23.39 -6.47
N ILE A 24 3.75 23.07 -5.24
CA ILE A 24 2.92 23.07 -4.03
C ILE A 24 3.72 23.75 -2.92
N PRO A 25 3.13 24.57 -2.05
CA PRO A 25 3.84 25.19 -0.93
C PRO A 25 4.16 24.19 0.18
N ALA A 26 5.16 24.51 0.99
CA ALA A 26 5.67 23.64 2.05
C ALA A 26 4.65 23.39 3.19
N ASP A 27 3.70 24.29 3.36
CA ASP A 27 2.65 24.21 4.39
C ASP A 27 1.40 23.42 3.94
N TRP A 28 1.47 22.69 2.83
CA TRP A 28 0.35 22.01 2.21
C TRP A 28 -0.44 21.10 3.17
N GLN A 29 0.22 20.46 4.15
CA GLN A 29 -0.41 19.57 5.11
C GLN A 29 -1.38 20.30 6.07
N THR A 30 -1.17 21.59 6.32
CA THR A 30 -2.00 22.38 7.24
C THR A 30 -3.26 22.94 6.59
N ARG A 31 -3.40 22.79 5.28
CA ARG A 31 -4.50 23.41 4.51
C ARG A 31 -5.84 22.72 4.68
N PHE A 32 -5.83 21.42 4.96
CA PHE A 32 -7.03 20.64 5.21
C PHE A 32 -6.94 19.90 6.55
N PRO A 33 -8.07 19.54 7.15
CA PRO A 33 -8.09 18.75 8.39
C PRO A 33 -7.28 17.46 8.29
N HIS A 34 -6.84 16.96 9.45
CA HIS A 34 -6.12 15.69 9.57
C HIS A 34 -4.86 15.60 8.71
N ASN A 35 -4.03 16.68 8.72
CA ASN A 35 -2.83 16.77 7.89
C ASN A 35 -3.11 16.58 6.39
N SER A 36 -4.24 17.10 5.92
CA SER A 36 -4.71 16.96 4.54
C SER A 36 -4.94 15.51 4.12
N SER A 37 -5.27 14.61 5.06
CA SER A 37 -5.61 13.22 4.79
C SER A 37 -7.11 12.99 4.93
N PRO A 38 -7.86 12.81 3.84
CA PRO A 38 -9.33 12.66 3.88
C PRO A 38 -9.79 11.31 4.43
N TYR A 39 -8.92 10.31 4.48
CA TYR A 39 -9.21 8.99 5.03
C TYR A 39 -7.93 8.29 5.47
N THR A 40 -8.09 7.24 6.26
CA THR A 40 -6.98 6.36 6.69
C THR A 40 -7.25 4.93 6.25
N SER A 41 -6.20 4.14 6.13
CA SER A 41 -6.24 2.71 5.90
C SER A 41 -5.08 2.03 6.64
N THR A 42 -5.05 0.71 6.58
CA THR A 42 -3.93 -0.09 7.08
C THR A 42 -3.62 -1.22 6.11
N ILE A 43 -2.56 -1.98 6.35
CA ILE A 43 -2.18 -3.11 5.50
C ILE A 43 -2.68 -4.40 6.13
N VAL A 44 -3.33 -5.22 5.32
CA VAL A 44 -3.87 -6.54 5.67
C VAL A 44 -3.46 -7.57 4.61
N PHE A 45 -3.76 -8.84 4.86
CA PHE A 45 -3.60 -9.92 3.91
C PHE A 45 -4.96 -10.42 3.44
N LEU A 46 -5.15 -10.48 2.12
CA LEU A 46 -6.28 -11.18 1.52
C LEU A 46 -5.80 -12.58 1.11
N VAL A 47 -6.44 -13.60 1.63
CA VAL A 47 -6.08 -15.00 1.38
C VAL A 47 -7.24 -15.76 0.74
N ARG A 48 -6.98 -16.91 0.15
CA ARG A 48 -8.01 -17.81 -0.36
C ARG A 48 -8.90 -18.27 0.78
N LYS A 49 -10.18 -18.55 0.52
CA LYS A 49 -11.15 -19.00 1.53
C LYS A 49 -10.64 -20.19 2.32
N GLY A 50 -10.79 -20.11 3.63
CA GLY A 50 -10.29 -21.14 4.55
C GLY A 50 -8.79 -21.07 4.83
N ASN A 51 -8.09 -20.08 4.26
CA ASN A 51 -6.65 -19.83 4.48
C ASN A 51 -5.80 -21.11 4.35
N PRO A 52 -5.78 -21.79 3.19
CA PRO A 52 -5.16 -23.11 3.04
C PRO A 52 -3.66 -23.13 3.33
N LYS A 53 -2.98 -21.98 3.25
CA LYS A 53 -1.56 -21.84 3.59
C LYS A 53 -1.32 -21.49 5.07
N GLY A 54 -2.36 -21.28 5.86
CA GLY A 54 -2.25 -20.94 7.28
C GLY A 54 -1.48 -19.64 7.52
N ILE A 55 -1.71 -18.63 6.69
CA ILE A 55 -1.07 -17.30 6.81
C ILE A 55 -1.66 -16.58 8.02
N LYS A 56 -0.82 -16.15 8.94
CA LYS A 56 -1.22 -15.39 10.14
C LYS A 56 -0.48 -14.08 10.27
N ASP A 57 0.78 -14.04 9.84
CA ASP A 57 1.64 -12.88 10.03
C ASP A 57 2.71 -12.78 8.94
N TRP A 58 3.47 -11.69 8.94
CA TRP A 58 4.49 -11.37 7.94
C TRP A 58 5.54 -12.47 7.75
N GLY A 59 5.95 -13.14 8.83
CA GLY A 59 6.90 -14.25 8.74
C GLY A 59 6.41 -15.40 7.88
N ASP A 60 5.10 -15.63 7.83
CA ASP A 60 4.50 -16.69 7.01
C ASP A 60 4.64 -16.44 5.52
N LEU A 61 4.75 -15.17 5.10
CA LEU A 61 4.93 -14.78 3.70
C LEU A 61 6.32 -15.16 3.15
N ALA A 62 7.29 -15.37 4.03
CA ALA A 62 8.65 -15.79 3.68
C ALA A 62 8.81 -17.32 3.67
N ARG A 63 7.75 -18.10 3.98
CA ARG A 63 7.83 -19.57 3.98
C ARG A 63 7.91 -20.13 2.55
N PRO A 64 8.72 -21.19 2.32
CA PRO A 64 8.73 -21.89 1.04
C PRO A 64 7.30 -22.33 0.61
N GLY A 65 7.00 -22.18 -0.66
CA GLY A 65 5.71 -22.58 -1.23
C GLY A 65 4.54 -21.63 -0.97
N VAL A 66 4.79 -20.43 -0.43
CA VAL A 66 3.81 -19.33 -0.35
C VAL A 66 4.06 -18.36 -1.49
N ALA A 67 3.10 -18.20 -2.39
CA ALA A 67 3.16 -17.23 -3.48
C ALA A 67 2.48 -15.92 -3.05
N VAL A 68 3.26 -14.85 -2.99
CA VAL A 68 2.84 -13.53 -2.52
C VAL A 68 2.54 -12.62 -3.70
N ILE A 69 1.43 -11.89 -3.65
CA ILE A 69 1.10 -10.83 -4.59
C ILE A 69 1.20 -9.49 -3.88
N THR A 70 1.99 -8.60 -4.45
CA THR A 70 2.15 -7.21 -4.05
C THR A 70 2.58 -6.40 -5.27
N PRO A 71 2.16 -5.13 -5.40
CA PRO A 71 2.64 -4.31 -6.50
C PRO A 71 4.10 -3.89 -6.32
N ASN A 72 4.67 -3.36 -7.39
CA ASN A 72 6.06 -2.92 -7.40
C ASN A 72 6.24 -1.61 -6.60
N PRO A 73 7.06 -1.55 -5.56
CA PRO A 73 7.28 -0.34 -4.75
C PRO A 73 7.96 0.81 -5.52
N LYS A 74 8.55 0.53 -6.68
CA LYS A 74 9.11 1.57 -7.55
C LYS A 74 8.05 2.35 -8.32
N THR A 75 6.87 1.78 -8.52
CA THR A 75 5.79 2.37 -9.33
C THR A 75 4.50 2.59 -8.55
N SER A 76 4.34 1.93 -7.39
CA SER A 76 3.14 1.98 -6.57
C SER A 76 3.43 2.53 -5.17
N GLY A 77 2.78 3.62 -4.82
CA GLY A 77 2.82 4.14 -3.44
C GLY A 77 2.21 3.16 -2.44
N GLY A 78 1.15 2.44 -2.82
CA GLY A 78 0.56 1.38 -2.00
C GLY A 78 1.55 0.27 -1.66
N ALA A 79 2.39 -0.11 -2.61
CA ALA A 79 3.44 -1.11 -2.38
C ALA A 79 4.54 -0.63 -1.41
N ARG A 80 4.79 0.68 -1.34
CA ARG A 80 5.72 1.24 -0.35
C ARG A 80 5.19 1.06 1.07
N TRP A 81 3.89 1.24 1.28
CA TRP A 81 3.26 0.93 2.56
C TRP A 81 3.34 -0.56 2.92
N ASN A 82 3.14 -1.46 1.95
CA ASN A 82 3.32 -2.90 2.14
C ASN A 82 4.74 -3.23 2.58
N TYR A 83 5.73 -2.65 1.90
CA TYR A 83 7.15 -2.79 2.23
C TYR A 83 7.46 -2.30 3.65
N LEU A 84 7.00 -1.08 3.99
CA LEU A 84 7.26 -0.46 5.29
C LEU A 84 6.58 -1.22 6.44
N ALA A 85 5.39 -1.78 6.22
CA ALA A 85 4.70 -2.58 7.23
C ALA A 85 5.46 -3.89 7.52
N ALA A 86 5.94 -4.59 6.49
CA ALA A 86 6.79 -5.77 6.65
C ALA A 86 8.10 -5.45 7.39
N TRP A 87 8.73 -4.34 7.02
CA TRP A 87 9.94 -3.85 7.66
C TRP A 87 9.72 -3.53 9.15
N ALA A 88 8.65 -2.80 9.46
CA ALA A 88 8.29 -2.44 10.83
C ALA A 88 8.00 -3.67 11.70
N TRP A 89 7.32 -4.68 11.14
CA TRP A 89 7.11 -5.94 11.83
C TRP A 89 8.42 -6.63 12.20
N ALA A 90 9.36 -6.71 11.27
CA ALA A 90 10.65 -7.35 11.50
C ALA A 90 11.49 -6.64 12.57
N LEU A 91 11.45 -5.30 12.60
CA LEU A 91 12.11 -4.51 13.63
C LEU A 91 11.55 -4.77 15.04
N LYS A 92 10.25 -5.07 15.14
CA LYS A 92 9.57 -5.34 16.41
C LYS A 92 9.73 -6.78 16.92
N GLN A 93 10.31 -7.68 16.12
CA GLN A 93 10.56 -9.04 16.57
C GLN A 93 11.72 -9.09 17.60
N PRO A 94 11.78 -10.11 18.47
CA PRO A 94 12.91 -10.30 19.38
C PRO A 94 14.26 -10.28 18.64
N GLY A 95 15.16 -9.38 19.03
CA GLY A 95 16.42 -9.14 18.34
C GLY A 95 16.29 -8.56 16.94
N GLY A 96 15.14 -7.90 16.66
CA GLY A 96 14.87 -7.21 15.40
C GLY A 96 15.88 -6.09 15.14
N ASN A 97 16.32 -5.98 13.89
CA ASN A 97 17.21 -4.93 13.41
C ASN A 97 17.03 -4.76 11.90
N GLU A 98 17.68 -3.75 11.32
CA GLU A 98 17.57 -3.43 9.90
C GLU A 98 18.00 -4.58 8.99
N GLN A 99 19.04 -5.34 9.40
CA GLN A 99 19.51 -6.50 8.63
C GLN A 99 18.42 -7.58 8.54
N LYS A 100 17.77 -7.92 9.65
CA LYS A 100 16.66 -8.88 9.69
C LYS A 100 15.43 -8.37 8.91
N ALA A 101 15.16 -7.07 8.98
CA ALA A 101 14.09 -6.45 8.19
C ALA A 101 14.37 -6.58 6.69
N LYS A 102 15.61 -6.30 6.27
CA LYS A 102 16.04 -6.48 4.88
C LYS A 102 15.96 -7.94 4.43
N GLU A 103 16.35 -8.88 5.27
CA GLU A 103 16.27 -10.32 4.99
C GLU A 103 14.81 -10.77 4.79
N LEU A 104 13.91 -10.38 5.71
CA LEU A 104 12.47 -10.68 5.60
C LEU A 104 11.89 -10.15 4.31
N VAL A 105 12.06 -8.86 4.03
CA VAL A 105 11.50 -8.23 2.84
C VAL A 105 12.08 -8.87 1.57
N THR A 106 13.38 -9.16 1.56
CA THR A 106 14.01 -9.86 0.44
C THR A 106 13.40 -11.25 0.23
N ALA A 107 13.16 -12.00 1.31
CA ALA A 107 12.55 -13.32 1.25
C ALA A 107 11.11 -13.24 0.72
N ILE A 108 10.31 -12.29 1.19
CA ILE A 108 8.95 -12.05 0.69
C ILE A 108 8.97 -11.77 -0.81
N PHE A 109 9.82 -10.83 -1.27
CA PHE A 109 9.87 -10.45 -2.69
C PHE A 109 10.39 -11.56 -3.61
N LYS A 110 11.19 -12.51 -3.12
CA LYS A 110 11.56 -13.71 -3.86
C LYS A 110 10.38 -14.64 -4.17
N HIS A 111 9.32 -14.53 -3.39
CA HIS A 111 8.08 -15.31 -3.56
C HIS A 111 7.00 -14.58 -4.36
N VAL A 112 7.30 -13.42 -4.94
CA VAL A 112 6.38 -12.62 -5.75
C VAL A 112 6.51 -13.01 -7.22
N PRO A 113 5.57 -13.79 -7.78
CA PRO A 113 5.64 -14.25 -9.17
C PRO A 113 5.32 -13.16 -10.18
N VAL A 114 4.54 -12.13 -9.78
CA VAL A 114 4.11 -11.02 -10.64
C VAL A 114 4.22 -9.71 -9.86
N LEU A 115 4.97 -8.77 -10.41
CA LEU A 115 5.09 -7.41 -9.89
C LEU A 115 4.26 -6.45 -10.75
N ASP A 116 2.99 -6.27 -10.38
CA ASP A 116 2.11 -5.33 -11.05
C ASP A 116 2.54 -3.87 -10.79
N SER A 117 2.22 -2.97 -11.71
CA SER A 117 2.60 -1.56 -11.60
C SER A 117 1.85 -0.80 -10.51
N GLY A 118 0.71 -1.30 -10.05
CA GLY A 118 -0.14 -0.65 -9.04
C GLY A 118 -1.05 -1.61 -8.29
N ALA A 119 -1.65 -1.13 -7.20
CA ALA A 119 -2.47 -1.93 -6.29
C ALA A 119 -3.66 -2.60 -6.99
N ARG A 120 -4.36 -1.89 -7.87
CA ARG A 120 -5.49 -2.45 -8.62
C ARG A 120 -5.05 -3.62 -9.52
N GLY A 121 -3.90 -3.51 -10.19
CA GLY A 121 -3.32 -4.61 -10.97
C GLY A 121 -3.07 -5.85 -10.13
N SER A 122 -2.49 -5.69 -8.93
CA SER A 122 -2.25 -6.79 -8.00
C SER A 122 -3.55 -7.43 -7.50
N THR A 123 -4.58 -6.63 -7.23
CA THR A 123 -5.91 -7.16 -6.89
C THR A 123 -6.47 -7.99 -8.03
N THR A 124 -6.44 -7.49 -9.27
CA THR A 124 -6.87 -8.26 -10.46
C THR A 124 -6.07 -9.55 -10.62
N THR A 125 -4.75 -9.49 -10.49
CA THR A 125 -3.87 -10.67 -10.57
C THR A 125 -4.25 -11.73 -9.54
N PHE A 126 -4.46 -11.32 -8.30
CA PHE A 126 -4.84 -12.25 -7.23
C PHE A 126 -6.28 -12.75 -7.39
N VAL A 127 -7.24 -11.86 -7.54
CA VAL A 127 -8.67 -12.17 -7.43
C VAL A 127 -9.23 -12.78 -8.71
N GLU A 128 -8.97 -12.15 -9.87
CA GLU A 128 -9.56 -12.54 -11.14
C GLU A 128 -8.75 -13.60 -11.86
N ARG A 129 -7.40 -13.44 -11.87
CA ARG A 129 -6.51 -14.41 -12.53
C ARG A 129 -6.17 -15.61 -11.67
N GLY A 130 -6.50 -15.60 -10.37
CA GLY A 130 -6.30 -16.72 -9.46
C GLY A 130 -4.82 -16.98 -9.12
N ILE A 131 -3.92 -16.01 -9.34
CA ILE A 131 -2.48 -16.16 -9.09
C ILE A 131 -2.16 -15.77 -7.64
N GLY A 132 -1.31 -16.55 -6.99
CA GLY A 132 -0.83 -16.31 -5.61
C GLY A 132 -1.71 -16.92 -4.52
N ASP A 133 -1.14 -17.07 -3.36
CA ASP A 133 -1.78 -17.59 -2.14
C ASP A 133 -2.26 -16.46 -1.21
N VAL A 134 -1.56 -15.33 -1.24
CA VAL A 134 -1.82 -14.16 -0.40
C VAL A 134 -1.56 -12.87 -1.19
N LEU A 135 -2.46 -11.91 -1.05
CA LEU A 135 -2.30 -10.53 -1.52
C LEU A 135 -2.05 -9.62 -0.31
N ILE A 136 -0.94 -8.89 -0.33
CA ILE A 136 -0.74 -7.79 0.61
C ILE A 136 -1.50 -6.59 0.07
N ALA A 137 -2.51 -6.14 0.79
CA ALA A 137 -3.45 -5.13 0.35
C ALA A 137 -3.72 -4.07 1.41
N TRP A 138 -4.21 -2.93 0.98
CA TRP A 138 -4.85 -1.99 1.88
C TRP A 138 -6.20 -2.57 2.34
N GLU A 139 -6.54 -2.32 3.59
CA GLU A 139 -7.75 -2.87 4.22
C GLU A 139 -9.02 -2.50 3.45
N ASN A 140 -9.15 -1.24 3.03
CA ASN A 140 -10.29 -0.80 2.23
C ASN A 140 -10.41 -1.53 0.89
N GLU A 141 -9.29 -1.83 0.23
CA GLU A 141 -9.28 -2.62 -1.02
C GLU A 141 -9.63 -4.09 -0.75
N ALA A 142 -9.16 -4.66 0.36
CA ALA A 142 -9.50 -6.02 0.75
C ALA A 142 -11.00 -6.17 1.03
N TYR A 143 -11.61 -5.25 1.76
CA TYR A 143 -13.06 -5.24 1.99
C TYR A 143 -13.85 -5.06 0.69
N LEU A 144 -13.40 -4.18 -0.20
CA LEU A 144 -14.03 -3.98 -1.50
C LEU A 144 -14.00 -5.26 -2.33
N ALA A 145 -12.84 -5.93 -2.38
CA ALA A 145 -12.68 -7.20 -3.10
C ALA A 145 -13.62 -8.29 -2.56
N VAL A 146 -13.73 -8.42 -1.24
CA VAL A 146 -14.66 -9.37 -0.61
C VAL A 146 -16.12 -9.02 -0.92
N LYS A 147 -16.48 -7.74 -0.87
CA LYS A 147 -17.85 -7.26 -1.15
C LYS A 147 -18.25 -7.49 -2.61
N GLU A 148 -17.39 -7.15 -3.56
CA GLU A 148 -17.70 -7.22 -5.00
C GLU A 148 -17.61 -8.64 -5.56
N LEU A 149 -16.68 -9.46 -5.06
CA LEU A 149 -16.30 -10.74 -5.65
C LEU A 149 -16.82 -11.96 -4.84
N GLY A 150 -17.47 -11.66 -3.72
CA GLY A 150 -18.18 -12.61 -2.89
C GLY A 150 -17.43 -13.02 -1.61
N PRO A 151 -18.16 -13.04 -0.47
CA PRO A 151 -17.60 -13.37 0.85
C PRO A 151 -17.16 -14.84 0.99
N THR A 152 -17.51 -15.68 0.02
CA THR A 152 -17.17 -17.10 0.01
C THR A 152 -15.83 -17.43 -0.64
N LYS A 153 -15.15 -16.46 -1.25
CA LYS A 153 -13.91 -16.70 -2.02
C LYS A 153 -12.63 -16.37 -1.26
N PHE A 154 -12.71 -15.45 -0.31
CA PHE A 154 -11.53 -14.90 0.36
C PHE A 154 -11.78 -14.71 1.85
N ASP A 155 -10.68 -14.71 2.60
CA ASP A 155 -10.66 -14.28 4.01
C ASP A 155 -9.65 -13.13 4.16
N ILE A 156 -9.92 -12.21 5.10
CA ILE A 156 -9.01 -11.12 5.44
C ILE A 156 -8.29 -11.50 6.73
N ILE A 157 -6.96 -11.44 6.71
CA ILE A 157 -6.11 -11.70 7.86
C ILE A 157 -5.44 -10.38 8.27
N THR A 158 -5.63 -9.97 9.50
CA THR A 158 -4.96 -8.81 10.08
C THR A 158 -3.66 -9.26 10.73
N PRO A 159 -2.48 -8.78 10.25
CA PRO A 159 -1.21 -9.13 10.85
C PRO A 159 -1.05 -8.50 12.24
N SER A 160 -0.13 -9.04 13.06
CA SER A 160 0.14 -8.55 14.43
C SER A 160 0.68 -7.12 14.46
N VAL A 161 1.34 -6.68 13.40
CA VAL A 161 1.83 -5.32 13.19
C VAL A 161 1.46 -4.87 11.80
N SER A 162 0.90 -3.69 11.68
CA SER A 162 0.65 -3.02 10.42
C SER A 162 1.11 -1.57 10.49
N ILE A 163 0.71 -0.75 9.54
CA ILE A 163 1.08 0.66 9.46
C ILE A 163 -0.17 1.48 9.16
N LEU A 164 -0.29 2.63 9.80
CA LEU A 164 -1.34 3.58 9.48
C LEU A 164 -0.98 4.31 8.18
N ALA A 165 -1.79 4.10 7.16
CA ALA A 165 -1.66 4.80 5.88
C ALA A 165 -2.61 6.00 5.88
N GLU A 166 -2.07 7.18 5.64
CA GLU A 166 -2.78 8.46 5.57
C GLU A 166 -2.57 9.09 4.19
N PRO A 167 -3.34 8.66 3.16
CA PRO A 167 -3.20 9.19 1.81
C PRO A 167 -3.55 10.68 1.77
N PRO A 168 -2.63 11.56 1.35
CA PRO A 168 -2.86 12.99 1.32
C PRO A 168 -3.59 13.46 0.07
N VAL A 169 -4.25 14.61 0.21
CA VAL A 169 -4.75 15.43 -0.87
C VAL A 169 -4.07 16.79 -0.81
N ALA A 170 -3.69 17.34 -1.95
CA ALA A 170 -3.09 18.67 -2.01
C ALA A 170 -3.54 19.43 -3.27
N VAL A 171 -3.72 20.73 -3.12
CA VAL A 171 -3.93 21.65 -4.25
C VAL A 171 -2.56 21.95 -4.87
N VAL A 172 -2.45 21.80 -6.17
CA VAL A 172 -1.26 22.18 -6.94
C VAL A 172 -1.40 23.65 -7.35
N ASP A 173 -0.95 24.54 -6.47
CA ASP A 173 -1.20 25.99 -6.57
C ASP A 173 -0.84 26.56 -7.93
N LYS A 174 0.30 26.16 -8.47
CA LYS A 174 0.76 26.62 -9.77
C LYS A 174 -0.26 26.37 -10.90
N PHE A 175 -0.93 25.24 -10.89
CA PHE A 175 -1.88 24.89 -11.94
C PHE A 175 -3.30 25.40 -11.59
N ALA A 176 -3.71 25.32 -10.33
CA ALA A 176 -4.98 25.88 -9.88
C ALA A 176 -5.06 27.39 -10.17
N ASP A 177 -3.98 28.15 -9.98
CA ASP A 177 -3.91 29.58 -10.32
C ASP A 177 -3.94 29.81 -11.83
N LYS A 178 -3.19 29.01 -12.59
CA LYS A 178 -3.14 29.06 -14.05
C LYS A 178 -4.54 28.83 -14.67
N HIS A 179 -5.29 27.90 -14.10
CA HIS A 179 -6.63 27.50 -14.61
C HIS A 179 -7.78 28.31 -13.97
N GLY A 180 -7.52 29.09 -12.93
CA GLY A 180 -8.52 29.90 -12.22
C GLY A 180 -9.52 29.04 -11.41
N THR A 181 -9.11 27.85 -10.96
CA THR A 181 -9.97 26.86 -10.28
C THR A 181 -9.89 26.92 -8.76
N ARG A 182 -9.15 27.85 -8.19
CA ARG A 182 -8.94 28.01 -6.74
C ARG A 182 -10.15 28.58 -5.97
N LYS A 183 -11.34 28.58 -6.48
CA LYS A 183 -12.53 29.13 -5.80
C LYS A 183 -13.17 28.15 -4.82
#